data_2795ce8269ed7d51ee6ba6966b306d0c
#
_entry.id   2795ce8269ed7d51ee6ba6966b306d0c
#
_cell.length_a   1.000
_cell.length_b   1.000
_cell.length_c   1.000
_cell.angle_alpha   90.00
_cell.angle_beta   90.00
_cell.angle_gamma   90.00
#
_symmetry.space_group_name_H-M   'P 1'
#
loop_
_entity.id
_entity.type
_entity.pdbx_description
1 polymer ?
#
loop_
_entity_poly.entity_id
_entity_poly.type
_entity_poly.pdbx_seq_one_letter_code
_entity_poly.pdbx_strand_id
1 'polypeptide(L)'
;MKRLILLSTWFQLLWFLAVLGREQWQYLTLALVVTTLLFSVMNKSIEWKKLSAIVVFGILLDYFNIGIGWFVFEQAGIPFWLIALWGIFAWYAYFLYPILNQYPTPIVLTIGGIAGFLSYFAGSKLGAVSFGLSLSATGLILVFEWVIVMAVILKVYGYESNTNDGLFDTSK
;
A
#
# COMPACT_ATOMS: atom_id res chain seq x y z
N MET A 1 -4.98 16.27 -13.10
CA MET A 1 -5.71 15.04 -13.45
C MET A 1 -4.90 14.07 -14.29
N LYS A 2 -4.31 14.43 -15.45
CA LYS A 2 -3.56 13.48 -16.32
C LYS A 2 -2.43 12.72 -15.59
N ARG A 3 -1.64 13.40 -14.75
CA ARG A 3 -0.56 12.76 -13.98
C ARG A 3 -1.07 11.66 -13.04
N LEU A 4 -2.17 11.92 -12.30
CA LEU A 4 -2.74 10.93 -11.39
C LEU A 4 -3.25 9.69 -12.13
N ILE A 5 -3.90 9.88 -13.29
CA ILE A 5 -4.35 8.76 -14.11
C ILE A 5 -3.16 7.88 -14.53
N LEU A 6 -2.06 8.48 -14.97
CA LEU A 6 -0.84 7.73 -15.32
C LEU A 6 -0.28 6.95 -14.14
N LEU A 7 -0.20 7.58 -12.96
CA LEU A 7 0.30 6.93 -11.73
C LEU A 7 -0.61 5.77 -11.30
N SER A 8 -1.93 5.98 -11.35
CA SER A 8 -2.92 4.94 -11.03
C SER A 8 -2.86 3.77 -12.01
N THR A 9 -2.73 4.07 -13.31
CA THR A 9 -2.59 3.03 -14.35
C THR A 9 -1.30 2.24 -14.15
N TRP A 10 -0.18 2.90 -13.87
CA TRP A 10 1.09 2.23 -13.60
C TRP A 10 1.01 1.33 -12.37
N PHE A 11 0.45 1.84 -11.26
CA PHE A 11 0.19 1.05 -10.06
C PHE A 11 -0.67 -0.19 -10.38
N GLN A 12 -1.76 0.00 -11.12
CA GLN A 12 -2.68 -1.09 -11.45
C GLN A 12 -2.04 -2.16 -12.35
N LEU A 13 -1.19 -1.76 -13.31
CA LEU A 13 -0.44 -2.68 -14.16
C LEU A 13 0.52 -3.53 -13.31
N LEU A 14 1.26 -2.92 -12.39
CA LEU A 14 2.17 -3.64 -11.49
C LEU A 14 1.42 -4.52 -10.49
N TRP A 15 0.24 -4.10 -10.04
CA TRP A 15 -0.63 -4.93 -9.21
C TRP A 15 -1.06 -6.21 -9.96
N PHE A 16 -1.54 -6.08 -11.20
CA PHE A 16 -1.89 -7.24 -12.02
C PHE A 16 -0.68 -8.12 -12.31
N LEU A 17 0.46 -7.53 -12.63
CA LEU A 17 1.70 -8.28 -12.87
C LEU A 17 2.10 -9.10 -11.64
N ALA A 18 2.01 -8.53 -10.44
CA ALA A 18 2.31 -9.21 -9.19
C ALA A 18 1.33 -10.35 -8.91
N VAL A 19 0.02 -10.05 -8.95
CA VAL A 19 -1.04 -10.98 -8.52
C VAL A 19 -1.24 -12.13 -9.52
N LEU A 20 -1.11 -11.88 -10.82
CA LEU A 20 -1.23 -12.91 -11.85
C LEU A 20 0.09 -13.65 -12.09
N GLY A 21 1.22 -12.93 -12.00
CA GLY A 21 2.55 -13.48 -12.24
C GLY A 21 3.10 -14.25 -11.04
N ARG A 22 2.68 -13.90 -9.81
CA ARG A 22 3.09 -14.56 -8.57
C ARG A 22 4.59 -14.88 -8.55
N GLU A 23 4.97 -16.10 -8.20
CA GLU A 23 6.35 -16.59 -8.14
C GLU A 23 7.03 -16.63 -9.51
N GLN A 24 6.27 -16.85 -10.58
CA GLN A 24 6.80 -16.96 -11.94
C GLN A 24 7.44 -15.64 -12.41
N TRP A 25 6.81 -14.51 -12.07
CA TRP A 25 7.25 -13.18 -12.53
C TRP A 25 7.66 -12.26 -11.37
N GLN A 26 7.87 -12.81 -10.18
CA GLN A 26 8.20 -12.04 -8.98
C GLN A 26 9.46 -11.19 -9.14
N TYR A 27 10.50 -11.71 -9.83
CA TYR A 27 11.74 -10.95 -10.05
C TYR A 27 11.54 -9.80 -11.07
N LEU A 28 10.72 -10.02 -12.10
CA LEU A 28 10.35 -8.96 -13.04
C LEU A 28 9.55 -7.87 -12.31
N THR A 29 8.54 -8.27 -11.54
CA THR A 29 7.74 -7.35 -10.72
C THR A 29 8.63 -6.56 -9.77
N LEU A 30 9.53 -7.23 -9.05
CA LEU A 30 10.45 -6.61 -8.11
C LEU A 30 11.38 -5.62 -8.82
N ALA A 31 11.95 -5.99 -9.99
CA ALA A 31 12.82 -5.12 -10.76
C ALA A 31 12.11 -3.85 -11.22
N LEU A 32 10.88 -3.96 -11.73
CA LEU A 32 10.08 -2.80 -12.16
C LEU A 32 9.71 -1.89 -10.99
N VAL A 33 9.32 -2.47 -9.84
CA VAL A 33 9.02 -1.70 -8.63
C VAL A 33 10.27 -0.99 -8.12
N VAL A 34 11.40 -1.70 -7.95
CA VAL A 34 12.66 -1.10 -7.49
C VAL A 34 13.10 0.02 -8.41
N THR A 35 13.03 -0.17 -9.74
CA THR A 35 13.36 0.87 -10.72
C THR A 35 12.47 2.09 -10.56
N THR A 36 11.16 1.89 -10.37
CA THR A 36 10.18 2.97 -10.13
C THR A 36 10.52 3.76 -8.87
N LEU A 37 10.85 3.05 -7.77
CA LEU A 37 11.20 3.67 -6.50
C LEU A 37 12.52 4.43 -6.58
N LEU A 38 13.57 3.82 -7.16
CA LEU A 38 14.87 4.46 -7.34
C LEU A 38 14.76 5.73 -8.18
N PHE A 39 14.06 5.67 -9.31
CA PHE A 39 13.81 6.83 -10.16
C PHE A 39 13.10 7.96 -9.40
N SER A 40 12.08 7.62 -8.61
CA SER A 40 11.32 8.59 -7.83
C SER A 40 12.16 9.23 -6.71
N VAL A 41 13.00 8.45 -6.03
CA VAL A 41 13.91 8.94 -4.97
C VAL A 41 15.02 9.81 -5.57
N MET A 42 15.64 9.39 -6.68
CA MET A 42 16.71 10.14 -7.35
C MET A 42 16.20 11.50 -7.85
N ASN A 43 14.98 11.57 -8.36
CA ASN A 43 14.34 12.80 -8.77
C ASN A 43 13.73 13.60 -7.60
N LYS A 44 14.00 13.21 -6.35
CA LYS A 44 13.45 13.86 -5.14
C LYS A 44 11.92 14.02 -5.17
N SER A 45 11.25 13.11 -5.89
CA SER A 45 9.79 13.12 -6.03
C SER A 45 9.09 12.49 -4.82
N ILE A 46 9.83 11.76 -3.97
CA ILE A 46 9.32 11.03 -2.81
C ILE A 46 10.36 10.98 -1.68
N GLU A 47 9.90 11.00 -0.45
CA GLU A 47 10.72 10.85 0.74
C GLU A 47 10.90 9.37 1.09
N TRP A 48 12.11 8.84 0.88
CA TRP A 48 12.40 7.43 1.07
C TRP A 48 12.12 6.94 2.51
N LYS A 49 12.33 7.79 3.54
CA LYS A 49 12.07 7.44 4.95
C LYS A 49 10.59 7.17 5.21
N LYS A 50 9.72 8.03 4.70
CA LYS A 50 8.26 7.88 4.80
C LYS A 50 7.77 6.68 4.01
N LEU A 51 8.29 6.50 2.80
CA LEU A 51 7.96 5.34 1.97
C LEU A 51 8.36 4.03 2.66
N SER A 52 9.62 3.91 3.13
CA SER A 52 10.08 2.69 3.79
C SER A 52 9.32 2.38 5.08
N ALA A 53 8.89 3.39 5.83
CA ALA A 53 8.06 3.18 7.02
C ALA A 53 6.73 2.48 6.68
N ILE A 54 6.04 2.90 5.61
CA ILE A 54 4.80 2.26 5.16
C ILE A 54 5.06 0.85 4.63
N VAL A 55 6.12 0.67 3.85
CA VAL A 55 6.50 -0.66 3.31
C VAL A 55 6.78 -1.64 4.43
N VAL A 56 7.61 -1.25 5.40
CA VAL A 56 7.95 -2.10 6.55
C VAL A 56 6.70 -2.43 7.38
N PHE A 57 5.85 -1.43 7.65
CA PHE A 57 4.61 -1.64 8.38
C PHE A 57 3.71 -2.66 7.68
N GLY A 58 3.50 -2.52 6.37
CA GLY A 58 2.66 -3.44 5.62
C GLY A 58 3.23 -4.86 5.53
N ILE A 59 4.55 -4.98 5.32
CA ILE A 59 5.23 -6.29 5.33
C ILE A 59 5.07 -6.99 6.69
N LEU A 60 5.23 -6.26 7.80
CA LEU A 60 5.05 -6.82 9.14
C LEU A 60 3.61 -7.27 9.39
N LEU A 61 2.64 -6.51 8.89
CA LEU A 61 1.22 -6.86 9.00
C LEU A 61 0.91 -8.17 8.25
N ASP A 62 1.34 -8.26 6.99
CA ASP A 62 1.15 -9.49 6.21
C ASP A 62 1.94 -10.68 6.77
N TYR A 63 3.16 -10.43 7.24
CA TYR A 63 3.96 -11.48 7.90
C TYR A 63 3.26 -12.02 9.15
N PHE A 64 2.63 -11.15 9.94
CA PHE A 64 1.81 -11.57 11.08
C PHE A 64 0.62 -12.41 10.63
N ASN A 65 -0.14 -11.98 9.62
CA ASN A 65 -1.30 -12.71 9.08
C ASN A 65 -0.92 -14.09 8.53
N ILE A 66 0.26 -14.21 7.91
CA ILE A 66 0.82 -15.49 7.48
C ILE A 66 1.17 -16.36 8.69
N GLY A 67 1.84 -15.78 9.68
CA GLY A 67 2.30 -16.50 10.88
C GLY A 67 1.17 -17.13 11.71
N ILE A 68 0.00 -16.47 11.76
CA ILE A 68 -1.18 -17.00 12.45
C ILE A 68 -2.12 -17.81 11.54
N GLY A 69 -1.74 -18.01 10.27
CA GLY A 69 -2.49 -18.83 9.32
C GLY A 69 -3.75 -18.18 8.74
N TRP A 70 -3.88 -16.84 8.85
CA TRP A 70 -4.99 -16.13 8.19
C TRP A 70 -4.79 -15.98 6.70
N PHE A 71 -3.53 -15.84 6.26
CA PHE A 71 -3.13 -15.88 4.86
C PHE A 71 -2.28 -17.12 4.58
N VAL A 72 -2.60 -17.81 3.51
CA VAL A 72 -1.90 -19.01 3.05
C VAL A 72 -1.47 -18.78 1.60
N PHE A 73 -0.16 -18.86 1.37
CA PHE A 73 0.48 -18.77 0.06
C PHE A 73 1.04 -20.14 -0.35
N GLU A 74 1.30 -20.34 -1.64
CA GLU A 74 1.91 -21.59 -2.15
C GLU A 74 3.33 -21.79 -1.60
N GLN A 75 4.09 -20.69 -1.42
CA GLN A 75 5.43 -20.72 -0.82
C GLN A 75 5.38 -20.44 0.68
N ALA A 76 6.29 -21.04 1.43
CA ALA A 76 6.47 -20.74 2.83
C ALA A 76 7.01 -19.32 3.03
N GLY A 77 6.42 -18.58 3.96
CA GLY A 77 6.79 -17.19 4.27
C GLY A 77 6.14 -16.18 3.35
N ILE A 78 6.65 -14.94 3.40
CA ILE A 78 6.12 -13.84 2.60
C ILE A 78 6.69 -13.87 1.17
N PRO A 79 5.84 -13.91 0.11
CA PRO A 79 6.31 -13.91 -1.26
C PRO A 79 6.98 -12.58 -1.67
N PHE A 80 8.02 -12.62 -2.50
CA PHE A 80 8.68 -11.40 -2.98
C PHE A 80 7.78 -10.48 -3.79
N TRP A 81 6.82 -11.04 -4.54
CA TRP A 81 5.84 -10.24 -5.28
C TRP A 81 4.91 -9.44 -4.33
N LEU A 82 4.62 -9.97 -3.14
CA LEU A 82 3.82 -9.27 -2.14
C LEU A 82 4.63 -8.13 -1.48
N ILE A 83 5.92 -8.35 -1.23
CA ILE A 83 6.85 -7.29 -0.79
C ILE A 83 6.91 -6.17 -1.83
N ALA A 84 7.03 -6.54 -3.13
CA ALA A 84 7.02 -5.57 -4.22
C ALA A 84 5.70 -4.79 -4.27
N LEU A 85 4.55 -5.45 -4.02
CA LEU A 85 3.24 -4.78 -3.95
C LEU A 85 3.19 -3.73 -2.84
N TRP A 86 3.73 -3.99 -1.66
CA TRP A 86 3.83 -2.98 -0.60
C TRP A 86 4.69 -1.79 -1.05
N GLY A 87 5.78 -2.04 -1.77
CA GLY A 87 6.61 -0.99 -2.33
C GLY A 87 5.86 -0.06 -3.27
N ILE A 88 5.18 -0.64 -4.28
CA ILE A 88 4.44 0.16 -5.27
C ILE A 88 3.17 0.78 -4.68
N PHE A 89 2.53 0.13 -3.70
CA PHE A 89 1.39 0.69 -2.99
C PHE A 89 1.79 1.92 -2.18
N ALA A 90 2.87 1.84 -1.38
CA ALA A 90 3.37 2.98 -0.61
C ALA A 90 3.75 4.16 -1.53
N TRP A 91 4.40 3.86 -2.68
CA TRP A 91 4.69 4.85 -3.70
C TRP A 91 3.42 5.51 -4.26
N TYR A 92 2.42 4.73 -4.62
CA TYR A 92 1.15 5.25 -5.13
C TYR A 92 0.40 6.07 -4.08
N ALA A 93 0.34 5.58 -2.84
CA ALA A 93 -0.29 6.25 -1.71
C ALA A 93 0.34 7.63 -1.43
N TYR A 94 1.66 7.78 -1.62
CA TYR A 94 2.33 9.07 -1.49
C TYR A 94 1.77 10.12 -2.47
N PHE A 95 1.59 9.75 -3.74
CA PHE A 95 1.03 10.66 -4.73
C PHE A 95 -0.48 10.84 -4.62
N LEU A 96 -1.18 9.89 -4.01
CA LEU A 96 -2.61 9.97 -3.76
C LEU A 96 -2.93 10.81 -2.51
N TYR A 97 -2.00 10.87 -1.54
CA TYR A 97 -2.19 11.55 -0.27
C TYR A 97 -2.73 13.00 -0.39
N PRO A 98 -2.21 13.89 -1.26
CA PRO A 98 -2.71 15.26 -1.38
C PRO A 98 -4.19 15.36 -1.78
N ILE A 99 -4.73 14.31 -2.42
CA ILE A 99 -6.14 14.22 -2.77
C ILE A 99 -6.93 13.67 -1.58
N LEU A 100 -6.44 12.62 -0.94
CA LEU A 100 -7.08 12.03 0.24
C LEU A 100 -7.23 13.04 1.37
N ASN A 101 -6.22 13.89 1.56
CA ASN A 101 -6.22 14.92 2.61
C ASN A 101 -7.26 16.04 2.41
N GLN A 102 -7.91 16.11 1.25
CA GLN A 102 -9.00 17.05 0.99
C GLN A 102 -10.36 16.55 1.51
N TYR A 103 -10.45 15.29 1.91
CA TYR A 103 -11.69 14.67 2.37
C TYR A 103 -11.67 14.41 3.88
N PRO A 104 -12.84 14.37 4.53
CA PRO A 104 -12.93 14.03 5.96
C PRO A 104 -12.28 12.69 6.26
N THR A 105 -11.41 12.67 7.26
CA THR A 105 -10.65 11.47 7.67
C THR A 105 -11.51 10.19 7.81
N PRO A 106 -12.71 10.21 8.45
CA PRO A 106 -13.52 9.01 8.56
C PRO A 106 -13.91 8.41 7.19
N ILE A 107 -14.19 9.26 6.19
CA ILE A 107 -14.53 8.82 4.83
C ILE A 107 -13.33 8.14 4.18
N VAL A 108 -12.15 8.75 4.28
CA VAL A 108 -10.90 8.20 3.72
C VAL A 108 -10.57 6.85 4.36
N LEU A 109 -10.68 6.73 5.67
CA LEU A 109 -10.44 5.49 6.41
C LEU A 109 -11.41 4.38 6.00
N THR A 110 -12.70 4.70 5.90
CA THR A 110 -13.72 3.72 5.52
C THR A 110 -13.54 3.24 4.09
N ILE A 111 -13.37 4.16 3.14
CA ILE A 111 -13.16 3.81 1.72
C ILE A 111 -11.86 3.03 1.55
N GLY A 112 -10.77 3.46 2.21
CA GLY A 112 -9.48 2.78 2.17
C GLY A 112 -9.54 1.39 2.79
N GLY A 113 -10.23 1.22 3.91
CA GLY A 113 -10.47 -0.07 4.55
C GLY A 113 -11.19 -1.05 3.61
N ILE A 114 -12.28 -0.60 2.98
CA ILE A 114 -13.04 -1.41 2.01
C ILE A 114 -12.18 -1.72 0.77
N ALA A 115 -11.49 -0.74 0.22
CA ALA A 115 -10.64 -0.91 -0.97
C ALA A 115 -9.50 -1.92 -0.71
N GLY A 116 -8.88 -1.87 0.47
CA GLY A 116 -7.86 -2.83 0.87
C GLY A 116 -8.40 -4.25 0.96
N PHE A 117 -9.53 -4.45 1.63
CA PHE A 117 -10.22 -5.76 1.63
C PHE A 117 -10.50 -6.25 0.21
N LEU A 118 -11.07 -5.39 -0.64
CA LEU A 118 -11.39 -5.75 -2.03
C LEU A 118 -10.14 -6.14 -2.84
N SER A 119 -9.00 -5.52 -2.57
CA SER A 119 -7.72 -5.88 -3.20
C SER A 119 -7.29 -7.31 -2.84
N TYR A 120 -7.34 -7.68 -1.55
CA TYR A 120 -7.03 -9.05 -1.11
C TYR A 120 -8.07 -10.07 -1.58
N PHE A 121 -9.34 -9.68 -1.55
CA PHE A 121 -10.42 -10.53 -2.08
C PHE A 121 -10.24 -10.82 -3.57
N ALA A 122 -9.89 -9.80 -4.36
CA ALA A 122 -9.56 -9.98 -5.77
C ALA A 122 -8.34 -10.88 -5.97
N GLY A 123 -7.27 -10.65 -5.18
CA GLY A 123 -6.09 -11.52 -5.16
C GLY A 123 -6.43 -12.99 -4.86
N SER A 124 -7.31 -13.22 -3.88
CA SER A 124 -7.80 -14.58 -3.56
C SER A 124 -8.60 -15.19 -4.72
N LYS A 125 -9.47 -14.44 -5.37
CA LYS A 125 -10.22 -14.91 -6.55
C LYS A 125 -9.34 -15.22 -7.75
N LEU A 126 -8.20 -14.54 -7.85
CA LEU A 126 -7.18 -14.79 -8.87
C LEU A 126 -6.17 -15.88 -8.45
N GLY A 127 -6.36 -16.52 -7.29
CA GLY A 127 -5.53 -17.62 -6.79
C GLY A 127 -4.17 -17.20 -6.24
N ALA A 128 -3.97 -15.90 -5.92
CA ALA A 128 -2.69 -15.41 -5.39
C ALA A 128 -2.55 -15.64 -3.88
N VAL A 129 -3.66 -15.72 -3.15
CA VAL A 129 -3.69 -15.97 -1.71
C VAL A 129 -4.93 -16.78 -1.35
N SER A 130 -4.82 -17.71 -0.39
CA SER A 130 -5.95 -18.39 0.23
C SER A 130 -6.17 -17.86 1.64
N PHE A 131 -7.43 -17.87 2.09
CA PHE A 131 -7.77 -17.43 3.44
C PHE A 131 -7.97 -18.65 4.36
N GLY A 132 -7.32 -18.63 5.51
CA GLY A 132 -7.46 -19.66 6.54
C GLY A 132 -8.76 -19.53 7.36
N LEU A 133 -9.46 -18.40 7.26
CA LEU A 133 -10.71 -18.12 7.92
C LEU A 133 -11.88 -18.07 6.92
N SER A 134 -13.12 -18.02 7.43
CA SER A 134 -14.29 -17.74 6.59
C SER A 134 -14.16 -16.38 5.91
N LEU A 135 -14.77 -16.22 4.73
CA LEU A 135 -14.71 -14.97 3.98
C LEU A 135 -15.23 -13.76 4.78
N SER A 136 -16.28 -13.94 5.57
CA SER A 136 -16.85 -12.88 6.41
C SER A 136 -15.89 -12.46 7.52
N ALA A 137 -15.26 -13.43 8.21
CA ALA A 137 -14.28 -13.13 9.26
C ALA A 137 -13.04 -12.44 8.67
N THR A 138 -12.48 -12.99 7.58
CA THR A 138 -11.36 -12.37 6.85
C THR A 138 -11.71 -10.97 6.40
N GLY A 139 -12.91 -10.76 5.86
CA GLY A 139 -13.34 -9.44 5.39
C GLY A 139 -13.40 -8.39 6.50
N LEU A 140 -13.96 -8.74 7.66
CA LEU A 140 -13.99 -7.83 8.82
C LEU A 140 -12.59 -7.49 9.32
N ILE A 141 -11.72 -8.48 9.43
CA ILE A 141 -10.32 -8.29 9.87
C ILE A 141 -9.59 -7.39 8.88
N LEU A 142 -9.65 -7.71 7.59
CA LEU A 142 -8.98 -6.92 6.55
C LEU A 142 -9.47 -5.48 6.49
N VAL A 143 -10.78 -5.25 6.57
CA VAL A 143 -11.30 -3.87 6.61
C VAL A 143 -10.72 -3.12 7.81
N PHE A 144 -10.69 -3.74 8.98
CA PHE A 144 -10.13 -3.13 10.20
C PHE A 144 -8.62 -2.84 10.05
N GLU A 145 -7.84 -3.82 9.57
CA GLU A 145 -6.39 -3.64 9.32
C GLU A 145 -6.12 -2.52 8.32
N TRP A 146 -6.88 -2.47 7.23
CA TRP A 146 -6.70 -1.44 6.21
C TRP A 146 -7.16 -0.05 6.67
N VAL A 147 -8.11 0.04 7.61
CA VAL A 147 -8.40 1.31 8.30
C VAL A 147 -7.15 1.78 9.08
N ILE A 148 -6.45 0.86 9.76
CA ILE A 148 -5.19 1.19 10.46
C ILE A 148 -4.10 1.59 9.45
N VAL A 149 -3.94 0.83 8.36
CA VAL A 149 -2.98 1.15 7.29
C VAL A 149 -3.22 2.56 6.75
N MET A 150 -4.49 2.90 6.46
CA MET A 150 -4.84 4.23 5.97
C MET A 150 -4.57 5.33 7.01
N ALA A 151 -4.85 5.08 8.28
CA ALA A 151 -4.52 6.01 9.36
C ALA A 151 -3.01 6.25 9.48
N VAL A 152 -2.20 5.18 9.35
CA VAL A 152 -0.73 5.27 9.33
C VAL A 152 -0.25 6.08 8.11
N ILE A 153 -0.80 5.82 6.92
CA ILE A 153 -0.49 6.57 5.69
C ILE A 153 -0.78 8.06 5.87
N LEU A 154 -1.98 8.41 6.35
CA LEU A 154 -2.36 9.80 6.56
C LEU A 154 -1.43 10.49 7.56
N LYS A 155 -1.05 9.79 8.63
CA LYS A 155 -0.14 10.32 9.65
C LYS A 155 1.29 10.50 9.12
N VAL A 156 1.84 9.48 8.45
CA VAL A 156 3.23 9.47 7.97
C VAL A 156 3.43 10.49 6.86
N TYR A 157 2.52 10.56 5.90
CA TYR A 157 2.63 11.49 4.78
C TYR A 157 2.19 12.92 5.14
N GLY A 158 1.35 13.09 6.18
CA GLY A 158 0.84 14.39 6.63
C GLY A 158 1.72 15.14 7.63
N TYR A 159 2.73 14.48 8.20
CA TYR A 159 3.49 15.04 9.33
C TYR A 159 4.20 16.37 9.04
N GLU A 160 4.56 16.68 7.80
CA GLU A 160 5.25 17.96 7.47
C GLU A 160 4.33 19.11 7.06
N SER A 161 3.07 18.85 6.68
CA SER A 161 2.15 19.93 6.32
C SER A 161 1.84 20.84 7.52
N ASN A 162 1.81 20.29 8.73
CA ASN A 162 1.55 21.05 9.96
C ASN A 162 2.77 21.75 10.55
N THR A 163 3.99 21.35 10.22
CA THR A 163 5.22 21.98 10.73
C THR A 163 5.59 23.23 9.94
N ASN A 164 5.27 23.31 8.68
CA ASN A 164 5.57 24.47 7.85
C ASN A 164 4.59 25.62 8.06
N ASP A 165 3.32 25.34 8.40
CA ASP A 165 2.34 26.37 8.71
C ASP A 165 2.61 27.08 10.06
N GLY A 166 3.27 26.41 11.01
CA GLY A 166 3.64 26.97 12.31
C GLY A 166 4.87 27.91 12.32
N LEU A 167 5.70 27.88 11.26
CA LEU A 167 6.92 28.67 11.18
C LEU A 167 6.74 30.04 10.52
N PHE A 168 5.60 30.29 9.89
CA PHE A 168 5.32 31.56 9.21
C PHE A 168 4.36 32.49 9.96
N ASP A 169 3.86 32.14 11.16
CA ASP A 169 2.91 32.94 11.94
C ASP A 169 3.55 33.70 13.14
N THR A 170 4.86 33.96 13.09
CA THR A 170 5.53 34.80 14.10
C THR A 170 5.96 36.18 13.57
N SER A 171 5.11 36.80 12.75
CA SER A 171 5.28 38.20 12.36
C SER A 171 3.97 39.00 12.56
N LYS A 172 3.65 39.29 13.82
CA LYS A 172 2.82 40.43 14.19
C LYS A 172 3.38 41.09 15.44
#